data_3584a19f793b9bc06f1d1d11584e07bb
#
_entry.id   3584a19f793b9bc06f1d1d11584e07bb
#
_cell.length_a   1.000
_cell.length_b   1.000
_cell.length_c   1.000
_cell.angle_alpha   90.00
_cell.angle_beta   90.00
_cell.angle_gamma   90.00
#
_symmetry.space_group_name_H-M   'P 1'
#
loop_
_entity.id
_entity.type
_entity.pdbx_description
1 polymer ?
#
loop_
_entity_poly.entity_id
_entity_poly.type
_entity_poly.pdbx_seq_one_letter_code
_entity_poly.pdbx_strand_id
1 'polypeptide(L)'
;MEGNHMKGAKYILTAAVIAMTSVMMTGCFKPSKDSVVESKYYQSLKDERDKLSVQLKEEKKKTSSLNKKIKAIHATSGDQKIAEYKSRVKDSRIIKVDFATNTIKNQSFAVTNIPVCKYVKKIVTGCNRMIGITPTDVEKQYKQSYSYALIDEDNTTFEFKVYGDSYIVFDEIPENVYAYNGASTVGDALIDAKEQKNY
;
A
#
# COMPACT_ATOMS: atom_id res chain seq x y z
N MET A 1 16.74 12.24 -6.62
CA MET A 1 17.49 12.77 -5.46
C MET A 1 16.53 13.40 -4.43
N GLU A 2 15.55 12.67 -3.90
CA GLU A 2 14.52 13.22 -2.99
C GLU A 2 14.34 12.47 -1.66
N GLY A 3 15.32 11.66 -1.28
CA GLY A 3 15.21 10.80 -0.08
C GLY A 3 15.73 11.37 1.25
N ASN A 4 16.39 12.53 1.27
CA ASN A 4 17.12 12.98 2.46
C ASN A 4 16.42 14.00 3.35
N HIS A 5 15.34 14.64 2.90
CA HIS A 5 14.68 15.68 3.70
C HIS A 5 13.78 15.17 4.83
N MET A 6 13.23 13.95 4.71
CA MET A 6 12.34 13.41 5.75
C MET A 6 13.06 12.80 6.96
N LYS A 7 14.33 12.42 6.83
CA LYS A 7 15.11 11.89 7.99
C LYS A 7 15.53 13.01 8.93
N GLY A 8 15.86 14.21 8.41
CA GLY A 8 16.26 15.35 9.22
C GLY A 8 15.18 15.86 10.18
N ALA A 9 13.92 15.88 9.75
CA ALA A 9 12.81 16.37 10.56
C ALA A 9 12.51 15.51 11.81
N LYS A 10 12.73 14.19 11.71
CA LYS A 10 12.55 13.29 12.88
C LYS A 10 13.61 13.49 13.96
N TYR A 11 14.85 13.78 13.57
CA TYR A 11 15.95 13.99 14.53
C TYR A 11 15.87 15.36 15.19
N ILE A 12 15.36 16.38 14.52
CA ILE A 12 15.17 17.72 15.11
C ILE A 12 14.08 17.66 16.19
N LEU A 13 13.00 16.92 15.99
CA LEU A 13 11.94 16.78 16.99
C LEU A 13 12.40 15.98 18.23
N THR A 14 13.21 14.94 18.03
CA THR A 14 13.79 14.16 19.15
C THR A 14 14.83 14.94 19.93
N ALA A 15 15.66 15.75 19.25
CA ALA A 15 16.66 16.58 19.93
C ALA A 15 16.01 17.69 20.78
N ALA A 16 14.91 18.28 20.32
CA ALA A 16 14.17 19.31 21.06
C ALA A 16 13.51 18.73 22.34
N VAL A 17 13.01 17.51 22.29
CA VAL A 17 12.41 16.83 23.46
C VAL A 17 13.46 16.44 24.48
N ILE A 18 14.65 16.00 24.05
CA ILE A 18 15.76 15.63 24.94
C ILE A 18 16.36 16.89 25.58
N ALA A 19 16.46 18.00 24.88
CA ALA A 19 16.95 19.25 25.45
C ALA A 19 16.04 19.81 26.56
N MET A 20 14.72 19.61 26.45
CA MET A 20 13.76 20.04 27.48
C MET A 20 13.77 19.15 28.72
N THR A 21 14.14 17.89 28.61
CA THR A 21 14.21 16.98 29.77
C THR A 21 15.52 17.09 30.54
N SER A 22 16.62 17.50 29.90
CA SER A 22 17.93 17.63 30.57
C SER A 22 18.07 18.89 31.44
N VAL A 23 17.28 19.92 31.22
CA VAL A 23 17.28 21.14 32.04
C VAL A 23 16.59 20.92 33.40
N MET A 24 15.82 19.85 33.56
CA MET A 24 15.13 19.60 34.85
C MET A 24 15.92 18.78 35.87
N MET A 25 17.13 18.29 35.54
CA MET A 25 17.87 17.42 36.44
C MET A 25 19.17 18.00 37.07
N THR A 26 19.51 19.23 36.79
CA THR A 26 20.72 19.84 37.40
C THR A 26 20.36 21.08 38.17
N GLY A 27 19.98 20.93 39.42
CA GLY A 27 19.89 22.11 40.27
C GLY A 27 19.19 21.87 41.60
N CYS A 28 19.95 21.48 42.61
CA CYS A 28 19.56 21.65 44.00
C CYS A 28 19.53 23.15 44.38
N PHE A 29 18.65 23.91 43.79
CA PHE A 29 18.14 25.16 44.31
C PHE A 29 16.62 25.06 44.22
N LYS A 30 15.97 24.89 45.37
CA LYS A 30 14.51 25.09 45.44
C LYS A 30 14.28 26.62 45.46
N PRO A 31 14.05 27.29 44.28
CA PRO A 31 13.45 28.60 44.33
C PRO A 31 12.07 28.41 44.95
N SER A 32 11.68 29.33 45.86
CA SER A 32 10.30 29.29 46.35
C SER A 32 9.36 29.29 45.14
N LYS A 33 8.35 28.46 45.13
CA LYS A 33 7.42 28.34 43.99
C LYS A 33 6.90 29.70 43.51
N ASP A 34 6.76 30.62 44.42
CA ASP A 34 6.19 31.95 44.16
C ASP A 34 7.14 32.87 43.36
N SER A 35 8.47 32.80 43.56
CA SER A 35 9.43 33.65 42.86
C SER A 35 9.63 33.27 41.36
N VAL A 36 9.38 32.01 40.99
CA VAL A 36 9.49 31.53 39.61
C VAL A 36 8.22 31.83 38.84
N VAL A 37 7.07 31.77 39.48
CA VAL A 37 5.76 32.03 38.82
C VAL A 37 5.59 33.49 38.50
N GLU A 38 6.17 34.42 39.27
CA GLU A 38 6.07 35.87 39.06
C GLU A 38 7.07 36.41 38.01
N SER A 39 8.03 35.65 37.57
CA SER A 39 9.01 36.14 36.59
C SER A 39 8.31 36.37 35.21
N LYS A 40 8.49 37.58 34.67
CA LYS A 40 8.00 37.92 33.32
C LYS A 40 8.47 36.91 32.27
N TYR A 41 9.67 36.35 32.46
CA TYR A 41 10.24 35.33 31.59
C TYR A 41 9.44 34.00 31.64
N TYR A 42 9.08 33.55 32.83
CA TYR A 42 8.25 32.35 33.01
C TYR A 42 6.88 32.49 32.40
N GLN A 43 6.25 33.64 32.55
CA GLN A 43 4.94 33.92 31.92
C GLN A 43 5.07 33.91 30.38
N SER A 44 6.10 34.54 29.82
CA SER A 44 6.36 34.51 28.39
C SER A 44 6.52 33.09 27.84
N LEU A 45 7.30 32.25 28.51
CA LEU A 45 7.49 30.84 28.13
C LEU A 45 6.19 30.02 28.21
N LYS A 46 5.36 30.29 29.21
CA LYS A 46 4.06 29.67 29.38
C LYS A 46 3.13 30.03 28.22
N ASP A 47 3.05 31.32 27.91
CA ASP A 47 2.21 31.82 26.80
C ASP A 47 2.66 31.26 25.45
N GLU A 48 3.97 31.18 25.22
CA GLU A 48 4.53 30.56 24.00
C GLU A 48 4.21 29.05 23.93
N ARG A 49 4.38 28.33 25.04
CA ARG A 49 4.00 26.91 25.11
C ARG A 49 2.51 26.70 24.82
N ASP A 50 1.65 27.52 25.38
CA ASP A 50 0.22 27.38 25.22
C ASP A 50 -0.18 27.71 23.78
N LYS A 51 0.41 28.75 23.15
CA LYS A 51 0.26 29.07 21.74
C LYS A 51 0.70 27.92 20.83
N LEU A 52 1.88 27.36 21.06
CA LEU A 52 2.37 26.21 20.30
C LEU A 52 1.50 24.98 20.48
N SER A 53 0.96 24.75 21.68
CA SER A 53 0.01 23.65 21.93
C SER A 53 -1.26 23.79 21.11
N VAL A 54 -1.81 25.00 20.99
CA VAL A 54 -2.99 25.28 20.15
C VAL A 54 -2.65 25.04 18.69
N GLN A 55 -1.55 25.60 18.19
CA GLN A 55 -1.11 25.39 16.81
C GLN A 55 -0.90 23.92 16.48
N LEU A 56 -0.29 23.15 17.38
CA LEU A 56 -0.09 21.72 17.20
C LEU A 56 -1.42 20.96 17.08
N LYS A 57 -2.43 21.32 17.88
CA LYS A 57 -3.78 20.73 17.78
C LYS A 57 -4.43 21.03 16.43
N GLU A 58 -4.31 22.26 15.94
CA GLU A 58 -4.86 22.66 14.67
C GLU A 58 -4.18 21.93 13.50
N GLU A 59 -2.84 21.87 13.51
CA GLU A 59 -2.09 21.15 12.46
C GLU A 59 -2.39 19.64 12.47
N LYS A 60 -2.56 19.02 13.64
CA LYS A 60 -3.02 17.62 13.73
C LYS A 60 -4.41 17.43 13.12
N LYS A 61 -5.35 18.35 13.36
CA LYS A 61 -6.69 18.30 12.75
C LYS A 61 -6.61 18.44 11.23
N LYS A 62 -5.83 19.40 10.71
CA LYS A 62 -5.61 19.59 9.26
C LYS A 62 -5.00 18.35 8.62
N THR A 63 -3.97 17.80 9.23
CA THR A 63 -3.30 16.58 8.75
C THR A 63 -4.27 15.40 8.69
N SER A 64 -5.08 15.22 9.74
CA SER A 64 -6.10 14.16 9.75
C SER A 64 -7.15 14.35 8.64
N SER A 65 -7.60 15.59 8.43
CA SER A 65 -8.56 15.92 7.36
C SER A 65 -7.96 15.68 5.97
N LEU A 66 -6.72 16.12 5.73
CA LEU A 66 -6.03 15.89 4.47
C LEU A 66 -5.82 14.42 4.19
N ASN A 67 -5.42 13.63 5.18
CA ASN A 67 -5.27 12.19 5.04
C ASN A 67 -6.58 11.48 4.67
N LYS A 68 -7.72 11.94 5.25
CA LYS A 68 -9.04 11.43 4.85
C LYS A 68 -9.37 11.78 3.40
N LYS A 69 -9.09 13.00 2.95
CA LYS A 69 -9.31 13.43 1.55
C LYS A 69 -8.43 12.63 0.58
N ILE A 70 -7.15 12.45 0.90
CA ILE A 70 -6.22 11.66 0.09
C ILE A 70 -6.72 10.22 -0.05
N LYS A 71 -7.13 9.58 1.06
CA LYS A 71 -7.69 8.23 1.02
C LYS A 71 -8.95 8.15 0.17
N ALA A 72 -9.83 9.15 0.25
CA ALA A 72 -11.06 9.19 -0.56
C ALA A 72 -10.75 9.36 -2.06
N ILE A 73 -9.81 10.23 -2.43
CA ILE A 73 -9.38 10.45 -3.82
C ILE A 73 -8.75 9.18 -4.39
N HIS A 74 -7.84 8.54 -3.65
CA HIS A 74 -7.22 7.30 -4.08
C HIS A 74 -8.24 6.16 -4.22
N ALA A 75 -9.22 6.09 -3.30
CA ALA A 75 -10.30 5.12 -3.39
C ALA A 75 -11.09 5.31 -4.69
N THR A 76 -11.60 6.50 -4.94
CA THR A 76 -12.42 6.81 -6.11
C THR A 76 -11.64 6.60 -7.43
N SER A 77 -10.40 7.07 -7.50
CA SER A 77 -9.55 6.88 -8.68
C SER A 77 -9.23 5.41 -8.94
N GLY A 78 -8.91 4.65 -7.88
CA GLY A 78 -8.62 3.23 -8.01
C GLY A 78 -9.85 2.42 -8.41
N ASP A 79 -11.02 2.75 -7.90
CA ASP A 79 -12.27 2.07 -8.24
C ASP A 79 -12.68 2.34 -9.69
N GLN A 80 -12.47 3.56 -10.20
CA GLN A 80 -12.71 3.87 -11.60
C GLN A 80 -11.74 3.15 -12.53
N LYS A 81 -10.43 3.21 -12.25
CA LYS A 81 -9.39 2.52 -13.03
C LYS A 81 -9.64 1.02 -13.11
N ILE A 82 -9.99 0.37 -11.98
CA ILE A 82 -10.27 -1.07 -11.99
C ILE A 82 -11.55 -1.40 -12.77
N ALA A 83 -12.56 -0.55 -12.73
CA ALA A 83 -13.78 -0.75 -13.52
C ALA A 83 -13.48 -0.70 -15.02
N GLU A 84 -12.67 0.27 -15.45
CA GLU A 84 -12.21 0.39 -16.84
C GLU A 84 -11.35 -0.81 -17.26
N TYR A 85 -10.39 -1.22 -16.42
CA TYR A 85 -9.55 -2.40 -16.67
C TYR A 85 -10.39 -3.67 -16.81
N LYS A 86 -11.32 -3.91 -15.90
CA LYS A 86 -12.22 -5.07 -15.94
C LYS A 86 -13.13 -5.06 -17.17
N SER A 87 -13.60 -3.89 -17.59
CA SER A 87 -14.41 -3.78 -18.81
C SER A 87 -13.58 -4.18 -20.03
N ARG A 88 -12.38 -3.66 -20.19
CA ARG A 88 -11.47 -4.05 -21.29
C ARG A 88 -11.22 -5.56 -21.30
N VAL A 89 -10.86 -6.14 -20.15
CA VAL A 89 -10.66 -7.59 -20.03
C VAL A 89 -11.94 -8.36 -20.37
N LYS A 90 -13.11 -7.89 -19.91
CA LYS A 90 -14.41 -8.53 -20.17
C LYS A 90 -14.75 -8.54 -21.66
N ASP A 91 -14.45 -7.46 -22.35
CA ASP A 91 -14.79 -7.29 -23.77
C ASP A 91 -13.77 -8.01 -24.68
N SER A 92 -12.53 -8.22 -24.22
CA SER A 92 -11.47 -8.91 -24.95
C SER A 92 -11.71 -10.43 -25.05
N ARG A 93 -11.37 -11.02 -26.18
CA ARG A 93 -11.30 -12.47 -26.34
C ARG A 93 -9.91 -12.98 -25.97
N ILE A 94 -9.77 -13.43 -24.73
CA ILE A 94 -8.50 -13.99 -24.25
C ILE A 94 -8.22 -15.33 -24.91
N ILE A 95 -7.07 -15.42 -25.58
CA ILE A 95 -6.62 -16.61 -26.31
C ILE A 95 -5.43 -17.31 -25.66
N LYS A 96 -4.71 -16.60 -24.78
CA LYS A 96 -3.49 -17.10 -24.16
C LYS A 96 -3.32 -16.51 -22.77
N VAL A 97 -2.77 -17.30 -21.86
CA VAL A 97 -2.30 -16.86 -20.54
C VAL A 97 -0.83 -17.22 -20.43
N ASP A 98 0.01 -16.22 -20.30
CA ASP A 98 1.40 -16.41 -19.91
C ASP A 98 1.49 -16.37 -18.38
N PHE A 99 2.30 -17.26 -17.85
CA PHE A 99 2.47 -17.45 -16.41
C PHE A 99 3.93 -17.59 -16.06
N ALA A 100 4.36 -16.88 -15.03
CA ALA A 100 5.70 -16.99 -14.47
C ALA A 100 5.66 -17.03 -12.94
N THR A 101 6.52 -17.83 -12.33
CA THR A 101 6.67 -17.89 -10.86
C THR A 101 8.08 -17.48 -10.47
N ASN A 102 8.20 -16.79 -9.34
CA ASN A 102 9.49 -16.42 -8.76
C ASN A 102 10.09 -17.50 -7.85
N THR A 103 9.37 -18.61 -7.61
CA THR A 103 9.73 -19.63 -6.59
C THR A 103 10.62 -20.74 -7.12
N ILE A 104 10.47 -21.14 -8.39
CA ILE A 104 11.17 -22.29 -8.96
C ILE A 104 11.87 -21.86 -10.25
N LYS A 105 13.13 -21.42 -10.15
CA LYS A 105 14.04 -21.15 -11.29
C LYS A 105 13.36 -20.41 -12.46
N ASN A 106 12.60 -19.35 -12.17
CA ASN A 106 11.93 -18.53 -13.19
C ASN A 106 11.18 -19.38 -14.25
N GLN A 107 10.41 -20.35 -13.82
CA GLN A 107 9.60 -21.11 -14.76
C GLN A 107 8.53 -20.21 -15.35
N SER A 108 8.54 -20.08 -16.66
CA SER A 108 7.47 -19.43 -17.42
C SER A 108 6.89 -20.43 -18.41
N PHE A 109 5.58 -20.39 -18.59
CA PHE A 109 4.89 -21.18 -19.60
C PHE A 109 3.62 -20.47 -20.09
N ALA A 110 3.22 -20.84 -21.28
CA ALA A 110 2.03 -20.31 -21.94
C ALA A 110 0.93 -21.36 -21.98
N VAL A 111 -0.29 -20.94 -21.66
CA VAL A 111 -1.48 -21.78 -21.70
C VAL A 111 -2.44 -21.21 -22.72
N THR A 112 -2.83 -22.00 -23.71
CA THR A 112 -3.82 -21.63 -24.74
C THR A 112 -5.15 -22.38 -24.57
N ASN A 113 -5.29 -23.14 -23.47
CA ASN A 113 -6.52 -23.86 -23.17
C ASN A 113 -7.66 -22.88 -22.88
N ILE A 114 -8.71 -22.92 -23.67
CA ILE A 114 -9.84 -21.98 -23.58
C ILE A 114 -10.53 -21.98 -22.22
N PRO A 115 -10.84 -23.12 -21.58
CA PRO A 115 -11.36 -23.16 -20.20
C PRO A 115 -10.48 -22.41 -19.20
N VAL A 116 -9.16 -22.58 -19.27
CA VAL A 116 -8.20 -21.87 -18.39
C VAL A 116 -8.21 -20.38 -18.66
N CYS A 117 -8.16 -19.97 -19.92
CA CYS A 117 -8.25 -18.55 -20.30
C CYS A 117 -9.53 -17.89 -19.76
N LYS A 118 -10.65 -18.58 -19.90
CA LYS A 118 -11.96 -18.11 -19.38
C LYS A 118 -11.95 -18.04 -17.84
N TYR A 119 -11.32 -19.00 -17.18
CA TYR A 119 -11.24 -19.03 -15.72
C TYR A 119 -10.39 -17.85 -15.18
N VAL A 120 -9.20 -17.64 -15.72
CA VAL A 120 -8.35 -16.51 -15.31
C VAL A 120 -9.02 -15.16 -15.62
N LYS A 121 -9.66 -15.03 -16.77
CA LYS A 121 -10.50 -13.88 -17.11
C LYS A 121 -11.59 -13.64 -16.05
N LYS A 122 -12.29 -14.68 -15.60
CA LYS A 122 -13.32 -14.60 -14.56
C LYS A 122 -12.73 -14.10 -13.22
N ILE A 123 -11.52 -14.52 -12.86
CA ILE A 123 -10.84 -14.05 -11.66
C ILE A 123 -10.58 -12.54 -11.74
N VAL A 124 -9.98 -12.08 -12.81
CA VAL A 124 -9.69 -10.66 -13.05
C VAL A 124 -10.96 -9.82 -12.99
N THR A 125 -12.01 -10.26 -13.68
CA THR A 125 -13.27 -9.49 -13.74
C THR A 125 -14.08 -9.56 -12.44
N GLY A 126 -13.91 -10.62 -11.65
CA GLY A 126 -14.65 -10.86 -10.41
C GLY A 126 -13.95 -10.46 -9.13
N CYS A 127 -12.68 -10.01 -9.17
CA CYS A 127 -11.96 -9.62 -7.97
C CYS A 127 -12.52 -8.33 -7.33
N ASN A 128 -12.33 -8.17 -6.02
CA ASN A 128 -12.78 -7.00 -5.28
C ASN A 128 -11.58 -6.30 -4.63
N ARG A 129 -11.66 -4.98 -4.51
CA ARG A 129 -10.63 -4.19 -3.85
C ARG A 129 -10.57 -4.53 -2.37
N MET A 130 -9.35 -4.66 -1.85
CA MET A 130 -9.07 -4.83 -0.43
C MET A 130 -8.81 -3.48 0.21
N ILE A 131 -9.54 -3.17 1.29
CA ILE A 131 -9.37 -1.92 2.03
C ILE A 131 -8.39 -2.16 3.19
N GLY A 132 -7.41 -1.26 3.34
CA GLY A 132 -6.46 -1.30 4.45
C GLY A 132 -5.25 -2.22 4.24
N ILE A 133 -5.12 -2.85 3.07
CA ILE A 133 -3.96 -3.64 2.67
C ILE A 133 -3.26 -2.93 1.52
N THR A 134 -1.94 -2.80 1.60
CA THR A 134 -1.12 -2.22 0.54
C THR A 134 -0.34 -3.30 -0.23
N PRO A 135 0.08 -3.06 -1.47
CA PRO A 135 0.96 -3.98 -2.21
C PRO A 135 2.23 -4.32 -1.44
N THR A 136 2.83 -3.34 -0.77
CA THR A 136 4.02 -3.55 0.06
C THR A 136 3.77 -4.49 1.25
N ASP A 137 2.57 -4.45 1.84
CA ASP A 137 2.22 -5.37 2.94
C ASP A 137 2.12 -6.81 2.43
N VAL A 138 1.51 -6.98 1.25
CA VAL A 138 1.36 -8.28 0.60
C VAL A 138 2.72 -8.85 0.19
N GLU A 139 3.59 -8.03 -0.41
CA GLU A 139 4.96 -8.42 -0.79
C GLU A 139 5.82 -8.83 0.40
N LYS A 140 5.67 -8.18 1.54
CA LYS A 140 6.37 -8.56 2.77
C LYS A 140 5.84 -9.86 3.37
N GLN A 141 4.54 -10.09 3.27
CA GLN A 141 3.88 -11.26 3.85
C GLN A 141 4.12 -12.52 3.02
N TYR A 142 4.11 -12.40 1.69
CA TYR A 142 4.21 -13.53 0.77
C TYR A 142 5.51 -13.47 -0.03
N LYS A 143 6.41 -14.40 0.25
CA LYS A 143 7.67 -14.55 -0.50
C LYS A 143 7.46 -15.09 -1.91
N GLN A 144 6.33 -15.76 -2.14
CA GLN A 144 5.96 -16.35 -3.42
C GLN A 144 4.96 -15.47 -4.13
N SER A 145 5.23 -15.18 -5.39
CA SER A 145 4.33 -14.48 -6.28
C SER A 145 4.31 -15.15 -7.65
N TYR A 146 3.17 -15.00 -8.31
CA TYR A 146 2.94 -15.47 -9.67
C TYR A 146 2.61 -14.27 -10.55
N SER A 147 3.33 -14.12 -11.65
CA SER A 147 3.04 -13.10 -12.66
C SER A 147 2.20 -13.72 -13.78
N TYR A 148 1.16 -13.02 -14.16
CA TYR A 148 0.23 -13.42 -15.22
C TYR A 148 0.15 -12.34 -16.28
N ALA A 149 0.03 -12.77 -17.53
CA ALA A 149 -0.33 -11.92 -18.65
C ALA A 149 -1.48 -12.60 -19.43
N LEU A 150 -2.64 -11.97 -19.43
CA LEU A 150 -3.73 -12.36 -20.33
C LEU A 150 -3.49 -11.69 -21.67
N ILE A 151 -3.52 -12.47 -22.74
CA ILE A 151 -3.27 -11.98 -24.10
C ILE A 151 -4.53 -12.27 -24.93
N ASP A 152 -5.06 -11.24 -25.57
CA ASP A 152 -6.21 -11.37 -26.44
C ASP A 152 -5.82 -11.60 -27.90
N GLU A 153 -6.84 -11.73 -28.76
CA GLU A 153 -6.66 -11.98 -30.20
C GLU A 153 -5.97 -10.82 -30.94
N ASP A 154 -6.00 -9.60 -30.37
CA ASP A 154 -5.33 -8.41 -30.90
C ASP A 154 -3.92 -8.21 -30.32
N ASN A 155 -3.40 -9.18 -29.57
CA ASN A 155 -2.14 -9.11 -28.82
C ASN A 155 -2.12 -8.04 -27.72
N THR A 156 -3.28 -7.57 -27.29
CA THR A 156 -3.36 -6.71 -26.09
C THR A 156 -3.05 -7.55 -24.86
N THR A 157 -2.20 -7.03 -24.00
CA THR A 157 -1.73 -7.73 -22.81
C THR A 157 -2.29 -7.07 -21.56
N PHE A 158 -2.81 -7.89 -20.63
CA PHE A 158 -3.32 -7.49 -19.33
C PHE A 158 -2.47 -8.17 -18.24
N GLU A 159 -1.61 -7.41 -17.58
CA GLU A 159 -0.60 -7.95 -16.66
C GLU A 159 -1.03 -7.73 -15.21
N PHE A 160 -0.76 -8.74 -14.37
CA PHE A 160 -1.01 -8.69 -12.93
C PHE A 160 -0.18 -9.72 -12.19
N LYS A 161 0.01 -9.50 -10.89
CA LYS A 161 0.67 -10.43 -9.98
C LYS A 161 -0.32 -10.98 -8.96
N VAL A 162 -0.14 -12.24 -8.60
CA VAL A 162 -0.87 -12.91 -7.52
C VAL A 162 0.11 -13.26 -6.41
N TYR A 163 -0.22 -12.86 -5.20
CA TYR A 163 0.55 -13.12 -3.99
C TYR A 163 -0.23 -14.07 -3.07
N GLY A 164 0.44 -15.11 -2.61
CA GLY A 164 -0.26 -16.19 -1.91
C GLY A 164 -1.37 -16.76 -2.81
N ASP A 165 -2.47 -17.13 -2.18
CA ASP A 165 -3.58 -17.76 -2.90
C ASP A 165 -4.68 -16.76 -3.31
N SER A 166 -4.59 -15.49 -2.92
CA SER A 166 -5.77 -14.62 -2.94
C SER A 166 -5.54 -13.18 -3.38
N TYR A 167 -4.33 -12.63 -3.23
CA TYR A 167 -4.11 -11.21 -3.45
C TYR A 167 -3.60 -10.91 -4.85
N ILE A 168 -4.26 -9.97 -5.53
CA ILE A 168 -3.98 -9.58 -6.91
C ILE A 168 -3.54 -8.12 -6.91
N VAL A 169 -2.43 -7.84 -7.61
CA VAL A 169 -1.96 -6.49 -7.90
C VAL A 169 -1.85 -6.34 -9.41
N PHE A 170 -2.60 -5.42 -9.98
CA PHE A 170 -2.56 -5.13 -11.43
C PHE A 170 -1.41 -4.16 -11.74
N ASP A 171 -0.65 -4.43 -12.79
CA ASP A 171 0.47 -3.57 -13.17
C ASP A 171 0.03 -2.17 -13.61
N GLU A 172 -1.18 -2.04 -14.18
CA GLU A 172 -1.78 -0.74 -14.50
C GLU A 172 -2.33 0.02 -13.28
N ILE A 173 -2.52 -0.65 -12.13
CA ILE A 173 -3.09 -0.08 -10.90
C ILE A 173 -2.27 -0.57 -9.69
N PRO A 174 -0.96 -0.30 -9.67
CA PRO A 174 -0.04 -0.89 -8.71
C PRO A 174 -0.22 -0.38 -7.27
N GLU A 175 -1.03 0.66 -7.07
CA GLU A 175 -1.29 1.24 -5.75
C GLU A 175 -2.34 0.48 -4.93
N ASN A 176 -3.07 -0.46 -5.53
CA ASN A 176 -4.18 -1.17 -4.89
C ASN A 176 -4.00 -2.68 -4.89
N VAL A 177 -4.53 -3.32 -3.86
CA VAL A 177 -4.63 -4.78 -3.74
C VAL A 177 -6.07 -5.20 -3.96
N TYR A 178 -6.26 -6.28 -4.70
CA TYR A 178 -7.55 -6.90 -4.96
C TYR A 178 -7.53 -8.35 -4.49
N ALA A 179 -8.70 -8.92 -4.24
CA ALA A 179 -8.82 -10.34 -3.92
C ALA A 179 -9.99 -10.96 -4.67
N TYR A 180 -9.83 -12.19 -5.06
CA TYR A 180 -10.89 -13.03 -5.61
C TYR A 180 -11.17 -14.18 -4.64
N ASN A 181 -12.39 -14.31 -4.19
CA ASN A 181 -12.81 -15.43 -3.34
C ASN A 181 -12.79 -16.73 -4.16
N GLY A 182 -11.78 -17.53 -3.96
CA GLY A 182 -11.52 -18.72 -4.75
C GLY A 182 -10.23 -18.67 -5.57
N ALA A 183 -9.40 -17.64 -5.39
CA ALA A 183 -8.12 -17.50 -6.08
C ALA A 183 -7.06 -18.53 -5.68
N SER A 184 -7.26 -19.27 -4.58
CA SER A 184 -6.44 -20.39 -4.17
C SER A 184 -6.19 -21.44 -5.26
N THR A 185 -6.94 -21.37 -6.34
CA THR A 185 -6.87 -22.35 -7.43
C THR A 185 -6.27 -21.79 -8.71
N VAL A 186 -5.83 -20.51 -8.76
CA VAL A 186 -5.28 -19.96 -10.02
C VAL A 186 -3.96 -20.61 -10.39
N GLY A 187 -3.04 -20.68 -9.43
CA GLY A 187 -1.77 -21.37 -9.61
C GLY A 187 -1.98 -22.85 -9.84
N ASP A 188 -2.84 -23.47 -9.02
CA ASP A 188 -3.17 -24.90 -9.09
C ASP A 188 -3.88 -25.24 -10.40
N ALA A 189 -4.88 -24.47 -10.82
CA ALA A 189 -5.58 -24.68 -12.08
C ALA A 189 -4.66 -24.54 -13.32
N LEU A 190 -3.64 -23.70 -13.25
CA LEU A 190 -2.66 -23.56 -14.32
C LEU A 190 -1.62 -24.68 -14.30
N ILE A 191 -1.25 -25.16 -13.12
CA ILE A 191 -0.40 -26.36 -12.95
C ILE A 191 -1.15 -27.60 -13.45
N ASP A 192 -2.40 -27.79 -13.04
CA ASP A 192 -3.26 -28.89 -13.50
C ASP A 192 -3.47 -28.86 -15.01
N ALA A 193 -3.67 -27.68 -15.60
CA ALA A 193 -3.81 -27.54 -17.05
C ALA A 193 -2.51 -27.84 -17.82
N LYS A 194 -1.35 -27.64 -17.19
CA LYS A 194 -0.06 -28.04 -17.75
C LYS A 194 0.13 -29.55 -17.66
N GLU A 195 -0.26 -30.16 -16.56
CA GLU A 195 -0.16 -31.62 -16.37
C GLU A 195 -1.10 -32.38 -17.32
N GLN A 196 -2.32 -31.87 -17.55
CA GLN A 196 -3.26 -32.45 -18.51
C GLN A 196 -2.81 -32.33 -19.97
N LYS A 197 -1.87 -31.46 -20.32
CA LYS A 197 -1.27 -31.39 -21.66
C LYS A 197 -0.20 -32.46 -21.92
N ASN A 198 0.26 -33.15 -20.89
CA ASN A 198 1.27 -34.21 -20.99
C ASN A 198 0.65 -35.62 -21.07
N TYR A 199 -0.66 -35.73 -21.22
CA TYR A 199 -1.39 -36.94 -21.58
C TYR A 199 -2.11 -36.64 -22.93
#